data_4eeef02f7af3b2b15a52b47c29ff731c
#
_entry.id   4eeef02f7af3b2b15a52b47c29ff731c
#
_cell.length_a   1.000
_cell.length_b   1.000
_cell.length_c   1.000
_cell.angle_alpha   90.00
_cell.angle_beta   90.00
_cell.angle_gamma   90.00
#
_symmetry.space_group_name_H-M   'P 1'
#
loop_
_entity.id
_entity.type
_entity.pdbx_description
1 polymer ?
#
loop_
_entity_poly.entity_id
_entity_poly.type
_entity_poly.pdbx_seq_one_letter_code
_entity_poly.pdbx_strand_id
1 'polypeptide(L)'
;MKIRVLALLAAVAIAASPSAVRTQEGGYPIELVPPGKGPFTFPAGYQTPWDKIQILVTSKMSPNLFVLHGSEGLDPAHPDASGGRVMVLFGPDGVLMVDTQNRQVAEKTLAAIRSFTSAPIKVVVNTHIHSDHTGANAFFAKQGAMIYAQENLRAEMIRPPARANGQPAPAPDMAGVPVVTYRYKPASPGEPAVTLHMNGETIDFIPMMPSHTAGDTIVRFRNANVIYIEDFYRNFGYPFADQTNGGTIKGMLEAVDLFDRLADANTTLIPGHGTLIKKQDLQPYRAMLVEVLDNVKRLRDQGKSLKDVLAANLTAPYDKTTLGDTQQSKDRFITEVYDEVKNFPPIVDGKRTMPSDPAR
;
A
#
# COMPACT_ATOMS: atom_id res chain seq x y z
N MET A 1 17.53 30.89 72.04
CA MET A 1 18.07 30.05 70.96
C MET A 1 16.87 29.58 70.11
N LYS A 2 16.56 30.23 68.99
CA LYS A 2 15.40 29.93 68.14
C LYS A 2 15.93 29.29 66.87
N ILE A 3 15.65 28.03 66.64
CA ILE A 3 15.99 27.27 65.44
C ILE A 3 14.87 27.54 64.41
N ARG A 4 15.23 28.16 63.30
CA ARG A 4 14.37 28.27 62.14
C ARG A 4 14.56 27.05 61.26
N VAL A 5 13.49 26.29 61.03
CA VAL A 5 13.44 25.21 60.06
C VAL A 5 13.08 25.85 58.71
N LEU A 6 13.98 25.76 57.74
CA LEU A 6 13.72 26.13 56.33
C LEU A 6 13.12 24.90 55.64
N ALA A 7 11.87 24.99 55.18
CA ALA A 7 11.27 23.99 54.33
C ALA A 7 11.69 24.25 52.89
N LEU A 8 12.44 23.31 52.28
CA LEU A 8 12.80 23.33 50.86
C LEU A 8 11.66 22.66 50.08
N LEU A 9 10.91 23.43 49.34
CA LEU A 9 9.97 22.92 48.35
C LEU A 9 10.77 22.50 47.10
N ALA A 10 10.92 21.20 46.87
CA ALA A 10 11.44 20.67 45.63
C ALA A 10 10.31 20.62 44.61
N ALA A 11 10.36 21.52 43.61
CA ALA A 11 9.51 21.44 42.43
C ALA A 11 10.00 20.30 41.55
N VAL A 12 9.22 19.22 41.47
CA VAL A 12 9.45 18.16 40.49
C VAL A 12 8.93 18.66 39.12
N ALA A 13 9.86 19.10 38.28
CA ALA A 13 9.57 19.32 36.87
C ALA A 13 9.41 17.96 36.19
N ILE A 14 8.20 17.59 35.86
CA ILE A 14 7.93 16.46 34.96
C ILE A 14 8.36 16.92 33.56
N ALA A 15 9.59 16.59 33.22
CA ALA A 15 10.03 16.68 31.83
C ALA A 15 9.25 15.64 31.02
N ALA A 16 8.34 16.11 30.15
CA ALA A 16 7.75 15.28 29.13
C ALA A 16 8.89 14.75 28.24
N SER A 17 9.19 13.46 28.36
CA SER A 17 10.17 12.81 27.47
C SER A 17 9.64 12.91 26.06
N PRO A 18 10.44 13.36 25.08
CA PRO A 18 10.07 13.28 23.70
C PRO A 18 9.90 11.80 23.35
N SER A 19 8.82 11.46 22.68
CA SER A 19 8.53 10.13 22.17
C SER A 19 9.79 9.59 21.49
N ALA A 20 10.32 8.48 22.01
CA ALA A 20 11.52 7.88 21.46
C ALA A 20 11.26 7.46 20.03
N VAL A 21 11.87 8.16 19.09
CA VAL A 21 11.97 7.73 17.69
C VAL A 21 12.70 6.39 17.73
N ARG A 22 12.02 5.30 17.43
CA ARG A 22 12.64 3.98 17.27
C ARG A 22 13.53 4.02 16.04
N THR A 23 14.82 4.17 16.22
CA THR A 23 15.80 3.91 15.18
C THR A 23 16.10 2.41 15.17
N GLN A 24 15.96 1.77 14.01
CA GLN A 24 16.61 0.49 13.78
C GLN A 24 18.13 0.72 13.84
N GLU A 25 18.90 -0.21 14.43
CA GLU A 25 20.36 -0.12 14.45
C GLU A 25 20.89 0.11 13.03
N GLY A 26 21.53 1.25 12.80
CA GLY A 26 22.11 1.66 11.52
C GLY A 26 21.11 2.17 10.47
N GLY A 27 19.83 2.38 10.79
CA GLY A 27 18.78 2.81 9.86
C GLY A 27 18.44 4.29 9.96
N TYR A 28 17.91 4.84 8.88
CA TYR A 28 17.17 6.09 8.89
C TYR A 28 15.93 5.94 9.77
N PRO A 29 15.41 7.02 10.39
CA PRO A 29 14.18 6.92 11.17
C PRO A 29 13.07 6.33 10.31
N ILE A 30 12.36 5.33 10.86
CA ILE A 30 11.10 4.88 10.26
C ILE A 30 10.17 6.08 10.35
N GLU A 31 9.74 6.59 9.20
CA GLU A 31 8.78 7.69 9.14
C GLU A 31 7.46 7.16 9.69
N LEU A 32 7.25 7.37 10.99
CA LEU A 32 5.95 7.19 11.60
C LEU A 32 5.16 8.43 11.22
N VAL A 33 4.25 8.29 10.30
CA VAL A 33 3.19 9.30 10.15
C VAL A 33 2.51 9.39 11.51
N PRO A 34 2.52 10.54 12.18
CA PRO A 34 1.90 10.66 13.49
C PRO A 34 0.44 10.26 13.38
N PRO A 35 -0.07 9.37 14.26
CA PRO A 35 -1.47 9.02 14.23
C PRO A 35 -2.33 10.26 14.47
N GLY A 36 -3.27 10.50 13.56
CA GLY A 36 -4.45 11.27 13.87
C GLY A 36 -4.33 12.78 14.01
N LYS A 37 -4.00 13.48 12.94
CA LYS A 37 -4.41 14.88 12.80
C LYS A 37 -5.50 15.00 11.74
N GLY A 38 -6.71 14.57 12.08
CA GLY A 38 -7.93 14.89 11.32
C GLY A 38 -8.02 14.24 9.94
N PRO A 39 -9.17 14.41 9.27
CA PRO A 39 -9.40 13.84 7.97
C PRO A 39 -8.42 14.41 6.95
N PHE A 40 -7.80 13.49 6.19
CA PHE A 40 -6.93 13.84 5.09
C PHE A 40 -7.79 14.31 3.91
N THR A 41 -7.88 15.60 3.71
CA THR A 41 -8.59 16.19 2.56
C THR A 41 -7.65 17.08 1.79
N PHE A 42 -7.45 16.76 0.52
CA PHE A 42 -6.86 17.74 -0.38
C PHE A 42 -7.80 18.95 -0.49
N PRO A 43 -7.32 20.19 -0.35
CA PRO A 43 -8.11 21.37 -0.63
C PRO A 43 -8.72 21.31 -2.04
N ALA A 44 -9.91 21.87 -2.22
CA ALA A 44 -10.52 21.95 -3.53
C ALA A 44 -9.56 22.63 -4.53
N GLY A 45 -9.29 21.97 -5.66
CA GLY A 45 -8.33 22.45 -6.66
C GLY A 45 -6.85 22.20 -6.34
N TYR A 46 -6.54 21.39 -5.32
CA TYR A 46 -5.16 21.01 -5.02
C TYR A 46 -4.47 20.44 -6.25
N GLN A 47 -3.28 20.94 -6.50
CA GLN A 47 -2.37 20.44 -7.54
C GLN A 47 -1.09 19.97 -6.84
N THR A 48 -0.70 18.74 -7.08
CA THR A 48 0.55 18.21 -6.52
C THR A 48 1.72 19.08 -6.99
N PRO A 49 2.49 19.67 -6.07
CA PRO A 49 3.61 20.55 -6.42
C PRO A 49 4.85 19.72 -6.81
N TRP A 50 4.79 19.10 -7.98
CA TRP A 50 5.80 18.15 -8.48
C TRP A 50 7.23 18.72 -8.47
N ASP A 51 7.39 20.02 -8.62
CA ASP A 51 8.68 20.73 -8.54
C ASP A 51 9.28 20.69 -7.13
N LYS A 52 8.45 20.69 -6.09
CA LYS A 52 8.88 20.70 -4.67
C LYS A 52 9.08 19.30 -4.11
N ILE A 53 8.44 18.29 -4.69
CA ILE A 53 8.56 16.91 -4.21
C ILE A 53 10.01 16.45 -4.30
N GLN A 54 10.50 15.84 -3.22
CA GLN A 54 11.79 15.17 -3.15
C GLN A 54 11.57 13.67 -3.00
N ILE A 55 12.37 12.85 -3.65
CA ILE A 55 12.40 11.41 -3.43
C ILE A 55 13.52 11.11 -2.44
N LEU A 56 13.15 10.56 -1.30
CA LEU A 56 14.06 10.34 -0.17
C LEU A 56 14.16 8.84 0.12
N VAL A 57 15.33 8.43 0.61
CA VAL A 57 15.46 7.11 1.26
C VAL A 57 14.87 7.23 2.64
N THR A 58 13.69 6.65 2.84
CA THR A 58 12.94 6.73 4.11
C THR A 58 13.24 5.59 5.06
N SER A 59 13.69 4.43 4.54
CA SER A 59 14.03 3.28 5.36
C SER A 59 15.07 2.40 4.67
N LYS A 60 15.90 1.73 5.49
CA LYS A 60 16.83 0.67 5.06
C LYS A 60 16.39 -0.64 5.68
N MET A 61 16.04 -1.61 4.85
CA MET A 61 15.62 -2.94 5.28
C MET A 61 16.80 -3.88 5.45
N SER A 62 17.86 -3.67 4.68
CA SER A 62 19.15 -4.34 4.77
C SER A 62 20.23 -3.40 4.24
N PRO A 63 21.54 -3.77 4.29
CA PRO A 63 22.60 -2.91 3.73
C PRO A 63 22.42 -2.52 2.27
N ASN A 64 21.62 -3.28 1.51
CA ASN A 64 21.41 -3.10 0.08
C ASN A 64 19.93 -3.18 -0.35
N LEU A 65 18.98 -3.06 0.57
CA LEU A 65 17.55 -3.02 0.30
C LEU A 65 16.93 -1.77 0.96
N PHE A 66 16.61 -0.77 0.14
CA PHE A 66 16.13 0.54 0.61
C PHE A 66 14.70 0.80 0.15
N VAL A 67 13.98 1.58 0.96
CA VAL A 67 12.65 2.11 0.64
C VAL A 67 12.80 3.59 0.32
N LEU A 68 12.28 3.98 -0.84
CA LEU A 68 12.20 5.35 -1.28
C LEU A 68 10.74 5.81 -1.24
N HIS A 69 10.54 7.04 -0.81
CA HIS A 69 9.22 7.67 -0.84
C HIS A 69 9.37 9.14 -1.22
N GLY A 70 8.42 9.64 -1.96
CA GLY A 70 8.36 11.05 -2.25
C GLY A 70 7.74 11.81 -1.09
N SER A 71 8.29 12.96 -0.81
CA SER A 71 7.82 13.84 0.25
C SER A 71 7.80 15.29 -0.21
N GLU A 72 6.72 15.98 0.07
CA GLU A 72 6.62 17.42 0.01
C GLU A 72 7.18 18.03 1.30
N GLY A 73 8.51 17.90 1.49
CA GLY A 73 9.15 18.41 2.69
C GLY A 73 8.65 17.79 3.99
N LEU A 74 8.17 16.54 3.93
CA LEU A 74 7.60 15.83 5.05
C LEU A 74 6.34 16.53 5.61
N ASP A 75 5.45 17.00 4.74
CA ASP A 75 4.15 17.52 5.19
C ASP A 75 3.32 16.38 5.84
N PRO A 76 3.15 16.36 7.17
CA PRO A 76 2.36 15.35 7.83
C PRO A 76 0.88 15.36 7.44
N ALA A 77 0.41 16.47 6.85
CA ALA A 77 -0.96 16.58 6.34
C ALA A 77 -1.14 15.89 4.97
N HIS A 78 -0.05 15.66 4.24
CA HIS A 78 -0.07 15.07 2.90
C HIS A 78 1.04 14.02 2.73
N PRO A 79 1.04 12.94 3.52
CA PRO A 79 2.11 11.94 3.50
C PRO A 79 2.23 11.21 2.16
N ASP A 80 1.16 11.21 1.37
CA ASP A 80 1.08 10.54 0.07
C ASP A 80 1.03 11.51 -1.12
N ALA A 81 1.37 12.77 -0.91
CA ALA A 81 1.31 13.79 -1.96
C ALA A 81 2.15 13.44 -3.21
N SER A 82 3.11 12.55 -3.07
CA SER A 82 4.01 12.12 -4.13
C SER A 82 3.70 10.75 -4.73
N GLY A 83 2.75 10.02 -4.19
CA GLY A 83 2.39 8.67 -4.67
C GLY A 83 3.06 7.52 -3.91
N GLY A 84 3.07 6.33 -4.52
CA GLY A 84 3.48 5.09 -3.89
C GLY A 84 4.97 5.00 -3.56
N ARG A 85 5.32 4.08 -2.67
CA ARG A 85 6.72 3.76 -2.35
C ARG A 85 7.40 3.02 -3.47
N VAL A 86 8.72 3.14 -3.51
CA VAL A 86 9.59 2.34 -4.37
C VAL A 86 10.55 1.57 -3.49
N MET A 87 10.67 0.26 -3.67
CA MET A 87 11.77 -0.49 -3.07
C MET A 87 12.91 -0.66 -4.06
N VAL A 88 14.13 -0.60 -3.55
CA VAL A 88 15.35 -0.72 -4.36
C VAL A 88 16.30 -1.71 -3.73
N LEU A 89 16.52 -2.84 -4.39
CA LEU A 89 17.60 -3.78 -4.09
C LEU A 89 18.75 -3.52 -5.05
N PHE A 90 19.98 -3.39 -4.54
CA PHE A 90 21.14 -3.04 -5.35
C PHE A 90 22.40 -3.83 -4.96
N GLY A 91 23.32 -3.97 -5.91
CA GLY A 91 24.59 -4.66 -5.70
C GLY A 91 25.25 -5.02 -7.02
N PRO A 92 26.19 -5.99 -7.02
CA PRO A 92 26.96 -6.38 -8.22
C PRO A 92 26.10 -6.85 -9.39
N ASP A 93 24.95 -7.47 -9.11
CA ASP A 93 24.05 -7.97 -10.16
C ASP A 93 23.24 -6.86 -10.84
N GLY A 94 23.31 -5.62 -10.33
CA GLY A 94 22.54 -4.48 -10.79
C GLY A 94 21.48 -4.07 -9.79
N VAL A 95 20.50 -3.27 -10.24
CA VAL A 95 19.39 -2.77 -9.43
C VAL A 95 18.09 -3.46 -9.82
N LEU A 96 17.33 -3.91 -8.81
CA LEU A 96 15.92 -4.27 -8.91
C LEU A 96 15.10 -3.20 -8.20
N MET A 97 14.05 -2.72 -8.87
CA MET A 97 13.05 -1.82 -8.30
C MET A 97 11.70 -2.52 -8.18
N VAL A 98 10.99 -2.28 -7.08
CA VAL A 98 9.55 -2.53 -6.97
C VAL A 98 8.86 -1.20 -7.17
N ASP A 99 8.07 -1.10 -8.22
CA ASP A 99 7.41 0.09 -8.71
C ASP A 99 8.34 1.22 -9.19
N THR A 100 7.78 2.26 -9.79
CA THR A 100 8.54 3.32 -10.45
C THR A 100 8.11 4.73 -10.08
N GLN A 101 7.08 4.89 -9.25
CA GLN A 101 6.52 6.20 -8.91
C GLN A 101 5.79 6.90 -10.08
N ASN A 102 5.33 8.09 -9.83
CA ASN A 102 4.75 8.98 -10.82
C ASN A 102 5.78 9.43 -11.86
N ARG A 103 5.33 9.61 -13.08
CA ARG A 103 6.17 10.08 -14.19
C ARG A 103 6.88 11.40 -13.90
N GLN A 104 6.23 12.32 -13.18
CA GLN A 104 6.73 13.67 -12.90
C GLN A 104 7.96 13.66 -12.00
N VAL A 105 8.18 12.60 -11.24
CA VAL A 105 9.32 12.46 -10.34
C VAL A 105 10.34 11.41 -10.78
N ALA A 106 10.24 10.91 -12.01
CA ALA A 106 11.10 9.85 -12.53
C ALA A 106 12.60 10.18 -12.43
N GLU A 107 13.01 11.39 -12.84
CA GLU A 107 14.42 11.85 -12.73
C GLU A 107 14.86 11.99 -11.28
N LYS A 108 13.97 12.44 -10.39
CA LYS A 108 14.26 12.57 -8.97
C LYS A 108 14.41 11.19 -8.31
N THR A 109 13.60 10.22 -8.72
CA THR A 109 13.72 8.83 -8.28
C THR A 109 15.05 8.24 -8.74
N LEU A 110 15.44 8.44 -9.99
CA LEU A 110 16.76 8.02 -10.48
C LEU A 110 17.89 8.70 -9.70
N ALA A 111 17.80 10.01 -9.46
CA ALA A 111 18.81 10.75 -8.70
C ALA A 111 18.94 10.20 -7.26
N ALA A 112 17.83 9.89 -6.60
CA ALA A 112 17.84 9.27 -5.28
C ALA A 112 18.55 7.89 -5.32
N ILE A 113 18.28 7.05 -6.31
CA ILE A 113 18.97 5.76 -6.50
C ILE A 113 20.47 6.00 -6.73
N ARG A 114 20.84 6.96 -7.55
CA ARG A 114 22.24 7.29 -7.85
C ARG A 114 23.02 7.85 -6.67
N SER A 115 22.35 8.31 -5.61
CA SER A 115 23.00 8.75 -4.37
C SER A 115 23.67 7.59 -3.59
N PHE A 116 23.27 6.34 -3.81
CA PHE A 116 23.81 5.18 -3.09
C PHE A 116 24.31 4.04 -4.00
N THR A 117 24.01 4.05 -5.30
CA THR A 117 24.55 3.06 -6.25
C THR A 117 24.65 3.58 -7.67
N SER A 118 25.73 3.22 -8.36
CA SER A 118 25.92 3.45 -9.79
C SER A 118 25.52 2.25 -10.65
N ALA A 119 25.11 1.13 -10.02
CA ALA A 119 24.78 -0.08 -10.73
C ALA A 119 23.63 0.12 -11.74
N PRO A 120 23.62 -0.59 -12.89
CA PRO A 120 22.57 -0.45 -13.88
C PRO A 120 21.23 -0.94 -13.33
N ILE A 121 20.14 -0.23 -13.64
CA ILE A 121 18.79 -0.69 -13.32
C ILE A 121 18.42 -1.78 -14.33
N LYS A 122 18.23 -3.01 -13.85
CA LYS A 122 17.98 -4.17 -14.71
C LYS A 122 16.56 -4.69 -14.65
N VAL A 123 15.94 -4.61 -13.47
CA VAL A 123 14.63 -5.19 -13.21
C VAL A 123 13.73 -4.14 -12.57
N VAL A 124 12.53 -4.02 -13.09
CA VAL A 124 11.38 -3.37 -12.44
C VAL A 124 10.30 -4.44 -12.31
N VAL A 125 9.71 -4.58 -11.14
CA VAL A 125 8.47 -5.33 -10.96
C VAL A 125 7.38 -4.35 -10.55
N ASN A 126 6.30 -4.30 -11.33
CA ASN A 126 5.14 -3.51 -10.97
C ASN A 126 4.18 -4.31 -10.11
N THR A 127 3.69 -3.66 -9.07
CA THR A 127 2.75 -4.27 -8.13
C THR A 127 1.33 -4.21 -8.65
N HIS A 128 0.86 -3.05 -9.12
CA HIS A 128 -0.47 -2.85 -9.68
C HIS A 128 -0.51 -1.68 -10.68
N ILE A 129 -1.66 -1.40 -11.27
CA ILE A 129 -1.80 -0.54 -12.47
C ILE A 129 -1.71 0.97 -12.18
N HIS A 130 -1.91 1.44 -10.95
CA HIS A 130 -2.01 2.86 -10.66
C HIS A 130 -0.77 3.65 -11.08
N SER A 131 -0.99 4.89 -11.49
CA SER A 131 0.05 5.72 -12.10
C SER A 131 1.16 6.15 -11.15
N ASP A 132 0.90 6.16 -9.87
CA ASP A 132 1.90 6.42 -8.83
C ASP A 132 2.76 5.20 -8.49
N HIS A 133 2.50 4.07 -9.15
CA HIS A 133 3.32 2.85 -9.12
C HIS A 133 3.96 2.55 -10.48
N THR A 134 3.28 2.87 -11.57
CA THR A 134 3.72 2.52 -12.94
C THR A 134 4.11 3.72 -13.79
N GLY A 135 3.89 4.94 -13.32
CA GLY A 135 3.95 6.15 -14.14
C GLY A 135 5.31 6.43 -14.77
N ALA A 136 6.40 6.04 -14.11
CA ALA A 136 7.74 6.21 -14.64
C ALA A 136 8.30 4.96 -15.36
N ASN A 137 7.50 3.93 -15.62
CA ASN A 137 7.92 2.71 -16.31
C ASN A 137 8.70 2.98 -17.60
N ALA A 138 8.15 3.81 -18.49
CA ALA A 138 8.79 4.12 -19.77
C ALA A 138 10.14 4.83 -19.60
N PHE A 139 10.29 5.63 -18.54
CA PHE A 139 11.57 6.27 -18.21
C PHE A 139 12.62 5.23 -17.82
N PHE A 140 12.28 4.31 -16.93
CA PHE A 140 13.21 3.27 -16.47
C PHE A 140 13.46 2.19 -17.53
N ALA A 141 12.48 1.84 -18.37
CA ALA A 141 12.70 0.97 -19.52
C ALA A 141 13.74 1.55 -20.50
N LYS A 142 13.71 2.87 -20.75
CA LYS A 142 14.72 3.57 -21.56
C LYS A 142 16.11 3.59 -20.90
N GLN A 143 16.20 3.36 -19.57
CA GLN A 143 17.46 3.15 -18.84
C GLN A 143 17.95 1.70 -18.91
N GLY A 144 17.24 0.82 -19.61
CA GLY A 144 17.59 -0.59 -19.79
C GLY A 144 16.89 -1.57 -18.85
N ALA A 145 15.95 -1.11 -18.03
CA ALA A 145 15.19 -1.98 -17.14
C ALA A 145 14.21 -2.87 -17.90
N MET A 146 14.16 -4.15 -17.52
CA MET A 146 13.13 -5.09 -17.96
C MET A 146 11.97 -5.04 -16.96
N ILE A 147 10.75 -4.79 -17.45
CA ILE A 147 9.56 -4.64 -16.61
C ILE A 147 8.80 -5.95 -16.52
N TYR A 148 8.56 -6.39 -15.28
CA TYR A 148 7.80 -7.57 -14.90
C TYR A 148 6.46 -7.14 -14.29
N ALA A 149 5.37 -7.84 -14.62
CA ALA A 149 4.09 -7.64 -13.96
C ALA A 149 3.16 -8.84 -14.13
N GLN A 150 2.06 -8.85 -13.41
CA GLN A 150 0.97 -9.77 -13.69
C GLN A 150 0.36 -9.47 -15.07
N GLU A 151 -0.10 -10.51 -15.76
CA GLU A 151 -0.68 -10.41 -17.12
C GLU A 151 -1.87 -9.44 -17.18
N ASN A 152 -2.71 -9.42 -16.13
CA ASN A 152 -3.86 -8.52 -16.08
C ASN A 152 -3.43 -7.06 -16.08
N LEU A 153 -2.39 -6.69 -15.30
CA LEU A 153 -1.85 -5.33 -15.31
C LEU A 153 -1.40 -4.93 -16.73
N ARG A 154 -0.66 -5.81 -17.41
CA ARG A 154 -0.26 -5.55 -18.79
C ARG A 154 -1.48 -5.35 -19.71
N ALA A 155 -2.49 -6.21 -19.57
CA ALA A 155 -3.72 -6.12 -20.39
C ALA A 155 -4.45 -4.78 -20.19
N GLU A 156 -4.54 -4.33 -18.93
CA GLU A 156 -5.14 -3.04 -18.58
C GLU A 156 -4.33 -1.86 -19.11
N MET A 157 -2.99 -1.91 -19.03
CA MET A 157 -2.14 -0.88 -19.62
C MET A 157 -2.33 -0.72 -21.14
N ILE A 158 -2.50 -1.84 -21.85
CA ILE A 158 -2.69 -1.82 -23.31
C ILE A 158 -4.10 -1.38 -23.67
N ARG A 159 -5.08 -1.70 -22.85
CA ARG A 159 -6.50 -1.39 -23.06
C ARG A 159 -7.08 -0.75 -21.81
N PRO A 160 -6.64 0.46 -21.46
CA PRO A 160 -7.14 1.11 -20.27
C PRO A 160 -8.65 1.35 -20.37
N PRO A 161 -9.40 1.23 -19.27
CA PRO A 161 -10.81 1.51 -19.23
C PRO A 161 -11.08 2.96 -19.66
N ALA A 162 -12.27 3.22 -20.16
CA ALA A 162 -12.68 4.59 -20.46
C ALA A 162 -12.61 5.46 -19.19
N ARG A 163 -12.30 6.72 -19.36
CA ARG A 163 -12.30 7.69 -18.25
C ARG A 163 -13.72 7.84 -17.68
N ALA A 164 -13.82 8.27 -16.43
CA ALA A 164 -15.11 8.49 -15.76
C ALA A 164 -16.08 9.40 -16.53
N ASN A 165 -15.57 10.29 -17.39
CA ASN A 165 -16.37 11.15 -18.28
C ASN A 165 -16.75 10.47 -19.62
N GLY A 166 -16.50 9.16 -19.77
CA GLY A 166 -16.80 8.39 -20.97
C GLY A 166 -15.81 8.59 -22.14
N GLN A 167 -14.82 9.44 -22.00
CA GLN A 167 -13.80 9.65 -23.03
C GLN A 167 -12.80 8.46 -23.04
N PRO A 168 -12.27 8.08 -24.22
CA PRO A 168 -11.20 7.10 -24.29
C PRO A 168 -10.00 7.52 -23.42
N ALA A 169 -9.38 6.56 -22.76
CA ALA A 169 -8.09 6.79 -22.14
C ALA A 169 -7.01 7.09 -23.20
N PRO A 170 -5.97 7.87 -22.88
CA PRO A 170 -4.87 8.10 -23.82
C PRO A 170 -4.17 6.78 -24.14
N ALA A 171 -3.63 6.69 -25.35
CA ALA A 171 -2.81 5.54 -25.73
C ALA A 171 -1.61 5.39 -24.77
N PRO A 172 -1.29 4.16 -24.33
CA PRO A 172 -0.15 3.93 -23.46
C PRO A 172 1.18 4.22 -24.17
N ASP A 173 2.18 4.68 -23.40
CA ASP A 173 3.56 4.65 -23.87
C ASP A 173 4.04 3.19 -23.85
N MET A 174 4.12 2.58 -25.02
CA MET A 174 4.48 1.16 -25.19
C MET A 174 5.84 0.81 -24.59
N ALA A 175 6.75 1.78 -24.43
CA ALA A 175 8.02 1.55 -23.75
C ALA A 175 7.85 1.23 -22.27
N GLY A 176 6.75 1.67 -21.65
CA GLY A 176 6.45 1.42 -20.24
C GLY A 176 5.59 0.19 -19.99
N VAL A 177 5.15 -0.50 -21.03
CA VAL A 177 4.33 -1.71 -20.89
C VAL A 177 5.21 -2.90 -20.47
N PRO A 178 4.83 -3.68 -19.42
CA PRO A 178 5.61 -4.83 -18.98
C PRO A 178 5.90 -5.82 -20.11
N VAL A 179 7.14 -6.30 -20.19
CA VAL A 179 7.59 -7.22 -21.24
C VAL A 179 7.69 -8.67 -20.75
N VAL A 180 7.78 -8.89 -19.45
CA VAL A 180 7.71 -10.22 -18.83
C VAL A 180 6.46 -10.30 -17.97
N THR A 181 5.60 -11.26 -18.28
CA THR A 181 4.33 -11.41 -17.56
C THR A 181 4.18 -12.78 -16.94
N TYR A 182 3.41 -12.83 -15.86
CA TYR A 182 3.03 -14.04 -15.14
C TYR A 182 1.57 -13.93 -14.70
N ARG A 183 1.00 -15.04 -14.24
CA ARG A 183 -0.43 -15.11 -13.90
C ARG A 183 -0.66 -15.60 -12.49
N TYR A 184 -1.72 -15.11 -11.87
CA TYR A 184 -2.27 -15.71 -10.66
C TYR A 184 -2.78 -17.13 -10.96
N LYS A 185 -2.54 -18.04 -10.01
CA LYS A 185 -3.00 -19.41 -10.07
C LYS A 185 -3.90 -19.69 -8.87
N PRO A 186 -5.23 -19.80 -9.04
CA PRO A 186 -6.16 -20.02 -7.93
C PRO A 186 -5.86 -21.28 -7.10
N ALA A 187 -5.29 -22.33 -7.72
CA ALA A 187 -4.94 -23.58 -7.04
C ALA A 187 -3.74 -23.44 -6.08
N SER A 188 -2.97 -22.37 -6.18
CA SER A 188 -1.72 -22.17 -5.41
C SER A 188 -1.60 -20.73 -4.94
N PRO A 189 -2.55 -20.19 -4.14
CA PRO A 189 -2.49 -18.83 -3.65
C PRO A 189 -1.27 -18.64 -2.74
N GLY A 190 -0.47 -17.60 -3.03
CA GLY A 190 0.76 -17.28 -2.29
C GLY A 190 2.01 -17.98 -2.78
N GLU A 191 1.91 -18.87 -3.79
CA GLU A 191 3.09 -19.38 -4.47
C GLU A 191 3.68 -18.31 -5.41
N PRO A 192 5.02 -18.14 -5.42
CA PRO A 192 5.66 -17.23 -6.35
C PRO A 192 5.52 -17.72 -7.79
N ALA A 193 5.14 -16.82 -8.70
CA ALA A 193 5.19 -17.09 -10.13
C ALA A 193 6.62 -16.91 -10.69
N VAL A 194 7.40 -16.05 -10.05
CA VAL A 194 8.82 -15.82 -10.37
C VAL A 194 9.60 -15.77 -9.06
N THR A 195 10.74 -16.44 -9.02
CA THR A 195 11.74 -16.28 -7.96
C THR A 195 13.05 -15.85 -8.61
N LEU A 196 13.58 -14.72 -8.16
CA LEU A 196 14.89 -14.21 -8.57
C LEU A 196 15.91 -14.39 -7.45
N HIS A 197 17.16 -14.67 -7.83
CA HIS A 197 18.30 -14.64 -6.92
C HIS A 197 19.22 -13.51 -7.40
N MET A 198 19.31 -12.43 -6.62
CA MET A 198 20.02 -11.22 -7.02
C MET A 198 20.57 -10.48 -5.80
N ASN A 199 21.83 -10.05 -5.87
CA ASN A 199 22.49 -9.28 -4.81
C ASN A 199 22.46 -9.91 -3.42
N GLY A 200 22.51 -11.24 -3.35
CA GLY A 200 22.46 -12.01 -2.10
C GLY A 200 21.04 -12.17 -1.53
N GLU A 201 20.00 -11.79 -2.27
CA GLU A 201 18.62 -11.92 -1.86
C GLU A 201 17.87 -12.95 -2.70
N THR A 202 16.85 -13.57 -2.11
CA THR A 202 15.87 -14.41 -2.82
C THR A 202 14.54 -13.64 -2.85
N ILE A 203 14.11 -13.26 -4.05
CA ILE A 203 12.99 -12.36 -4.28
C ILE A 203 11.86 -13.11 -4.97
N ASP A 204 10.70 -13.18 -4.33
CA ASP A 204 9.50 -13.79 -4.90
C ASP A 204 8.54 -12.74 -5.44
N PHE A 205 8.09 -12.90 -6.67
CA PHE A 205 6.94 -12.18 -7.22
C PHE A 205 5.72 -13.07 -7.08
N ILE A 206 4.82 -12.70 -6.19
CA ILE A 206 3.64 -13.47 -5.82
C ILE A 206 2.42 -12.78 -6.40
N PRO A 207 1.85 -13.28 -7.50
CA PRO A 207 0.64 -12.70 -8.07
C PRO A 207 -0.56 -12.93 -7.14
N MET A 208 -1.40 -11.93 -7.03
CA MET A 208 -2.58 -11.96 -6.21
C MET A 208 -3.83 -12.18 -7.07
N MET A 209 -4.88 -12.69 -6.45
CA MET A 209 -6.21 -12.61 -7.06
C MET A 209 -6.63 -11.14 -7.17
N PRO A 210 -7.64 -10.81 -8.02
CA PRO A 210 -8.19 -9.45 -8.07
C PRO A 210 -8.57 -8.94 -6.68
N SER A 211 -7.92 -7.88 -6.22
CA SER A 211 -7.99 -7.36 -4.85
C SER A 211 -8.02 -5.83 -4.83
N HIS A 212 -6.87 -5.16 -4.76
CA HIS A 212 -6.80 -3.72 -4.92
C HIS A 212 -7.10 -3.32 -6.38
N THR A 213 -6.50 -4.06 -7.33
CA THR A 213 -6.83 -4.05 -8.78
C THR A 213 -6.92 -5.50 -9.29
N ALA A 214 -7.09 -5.70 -10.61
CA ALA A 214 -7.12 -7.05 -11.19
C ALA A 214 -5.72 -7.66 -11.38
N GLY A 215 -4.67 -6.86 -11.35
CA GLY A 215 -3.32 -7.24 -11.74
C GLY A 215 -2.27 -7.21 -10.62
N ASP A 216 -2.69 -7.39 -9.36
CA ASP A 216 -1.87 -7.18 -8.19
C ASP A 216 -0.76 -8.21 -8.01
N THR A 217 0.38 -7.75 -7.49
CA THR A 217 1.56 -8.55 -7.14
C THR A 217 2.17 -8.05 -5.85
N ILE A 218 2.42 -8.94 -4.90
CA ILE A 218 3.28 -8.63 -3.75
C ILE A 218 4.69 -9.14 -4.00
N VAL A 219 5.68 -8.49 -3.39
CA VAL A 219 7.09 -8.84 -3.54
C VAL A 219 7.69 -9.20 -2.20
N ARG A 220 8.17 -10.45 -2.07
CA ARG A 220 8.79 -10.94 -0.85
C ARG A 220 10.29 -11.02 -1.00
N PHE A 221 11.02 -10.40 -0.09
CA PHE A 221 12.47 -10.49 0.08
C PHE A 221 12.75 -11.44 1.25
N ARG A 222 13.13 -12.69 0.95
CA ARG A 222 13.18 -13.77 1.96
C ARG A 222 14.26 -13.54 3.00
N ASN A 223 15.46 -13.12 2.59
CA ASN A 223 16.60 -13.00 3.50
C ASN A 223 16.47 -11.74 4.39
N ALA A 224 15.97 -10.64 3.83
CA ALA A 224 15.66 -9.43 4.58
C ALA A 224 14.41 -9.57 5.47
N ASN A 225 13.61 -10.62 5.29
CA ASN A 225 12.33 -10.84 5.93
C ASN A 225 11.35 -9.65 5.76
N VAL A 226 11.19 -9.22 4.52
CA VAL A 226 10.36 -8.09 4.11
C VAL A 226 9.36 -8.53 3.06
N ILE A 227 8.13 -8.05 3.14
CA ILE A 227 7.12 -8.22 2.09
C ILE A 227 6.58 -6.84 1.72
N TYR A 228 6.74 -6.46 0.46
CA TYR A 228 6.06 -5.31 -0.10
C TYR A 228 4.63 -5.73 -0.45
N ILE A 229 3.65 -5.14 0.24
CA ILE A 229 2.23 -5.52 0.16
C ILE A 229 1.39 -4.50 -0.58
N GLU A 230 2.02 -3.58 -1.30
CA GLU A 230 1.40 -2.55 -2.13
C GLU A 230 0.20 -1.85 -1.44
N ASP A 231 -0.91 -1.55 -2.10
CA ASP A 231 -2.02 -0.75 -1.59
C ASP A 231 -3.12 -1.56 -0.87
N PHE A 232 -2.81 -2.80 -0.49
CA PHE A 232 -3.74 -3.64 0.28
C PHE A 232 -4.03 -3.14 1.68
N TYR A 233 -3.06 -2.51 2.31
CA TYR A 233 -3.20 -1.98 3.66
C TYR A 233 -3.17 -0.47 3.64
N ARG A 234 -4.17 0.13 4.25
CA ARG A 234 -4.24 1.58 4.41
C ARG A 234 -4.50 1.94 5.87
N ASN A 235 -3.74 2.87 6.39
CA ASN A 235 -3.98 3.50 7.69
C ASN A 235 -4.15 5.03 7.58
N PHE A 236 -4.41 5.53 6.38
CA PHE A 236 -4.72 6.93 6.04
C PHE A 236 -5.98 7.02 5.18
N GLY A 237 -7.03 6.39 5.56
CA GLY A 237 -8.29 6.24 4.86
C GLY A 237 -8.76 4.79 4.89
N TYR A 238 -9.97 4.55 4.44
CA TYR A 238 -10.54 3.23 4.39
C TYR A 238 -9.99 2.40 3.22
N PRO A 239 -10.12 1.07 3.26
CA PRO A 239 -9.70 0.21 2.16
C PRO A 239 -10.22 0.69 0.81
N PHE A 240 -9.47 0.44 -0.22
CA PHE A 240 -9.83 0.80 -1.59
C PHE A 240 -9.63 -0.39 -2.52
N ALA A 241 -10.75 -0.96 -2.99
CA ALA A 241 -10.76 -1.90 -4.08
C ALA A 241 -11.16 -1.14 -5.35
N ASP A 242 -10.23 -0.87 -6.24
CA ASP A 242 -10.52 -0.15 -7.48
C ASP A 242 -11.32 -1.04 -8.45
N GLN A 243 -12.64 -1.03 -8.25
CA GLN A 243 -13.58 -1.83 -9.06
C GLN A 243 -13.53 -1.45 -10.56
N THR A 244 -13.10 -0.23 -10.90
CA THR A 244 -12.92 0.20 -12.29
C THR A 244 -11.80 -0.58 -12.96
N ASN A 245 -10.73 -0.87 -12.22
CA ASN A 245 -9.61 -1.70 -12.62
C ASN A 245 -9.71 -3.13 -12.06
N GLY A 246 -10.91 -3.61 -11.80
CA GLY A 246 -11.21 -5.00 -11.45
C GLY A 246 -10.87 -5.41 -10.02
N GLY A 247 -10.63 -4.46 -9.12
CA GLY A 247 -10.42 -4.72 -7.70
C GLY A 247 -11.64 -5.29 -6.99
N THR A 248 -11.44 -6.04 -5.90
CA THR A 248 -12.50 -6.65 -5.11
C THR A 248 -12.20 -6.61 -3.62
N ILE A 249 -13.20 -6.31 -2.80
CA ILE A 249 -13.08 -6.32 -1.33
C ILE A 249 -12.85 -7.73 -0.80
N LYS A 250 -13.46 -8.74 -1.43
CA LYS A 250 -13.19 -10.15 -1.13
C LYS A 250 -11.71 -10.47 -1.28
N GLY A 251 -11.13 -10.07 -2.41
CA GLY A 251 -9.71 -10.28 -2.67
C GLY A 251 -8.82 -9.56 -1.67
N MET A 252 -9.16 -8.35 -1.26
CA MET A 252 -8.43 -7.63 -0.22
C MET A 252 -8.47 -8.38 1.13
N LEU A 253 -9.60 -8.95 1.51
CA LEU A 253 -9.69 -9.76 2.73
C LEU A 253 -8.83 -11.03 2.63
N GLU A 254 -8.87 -11.73 1.51
CA GLU A 254 -8.05 -12.92 1.27
C GLU A 254 -6.55 -12.59 1.21
N ALA A 255 -6.19 -11.41 0.71
CA ALA A 255 -4.82 -10.91 0.71
C ALA A 255 -4.31 -10.71 2.14
N VAL A 256 -5.10 -10.09 3.02
CA VAL A 256 -4.73 -9.91 4.44
C VAL A 256 -4.51 -11.27 5.11
N ASP A 257 -5.37 -12.27 4.83
CA ASP A 257 -5.21 -13.63 5.32
C ASP A 257 -3.94 -14.30 4.76
N LEU A 258 -3.55 -14.01 3.53
CA LEU A 258 -2.30 -14.49 2.96
C LEU A 258 -1.09 -13.85 3.63
N PHE A 259 -1.12 -12.53 3.86
CA PHE A 259 -0.02 -11.83 4.54
C PHE A 259 0.20 -12.38 5.95
N ASP A 260 -0.88 -12.66 6.68
CA ASP A 260 -0.79 -13.28 8.00
C ASP A 260 -0.12 -14.68 7.94
N ARG A 261 -0.36 -15.45 6.89
CA ARG A 261 0.31 -16.76 6.70
C ARG A 261 1.77 -16.63 6.29
N LEU A 262 2.12 -15.66 5.46
CA LEU A 262 3.48 -15.46 4.93
C LEU A 262 4.42 -14.78 5.92
N ALA A 263 3.88 -13.94 6.80
CA ALA A 263 4.65 -13.16 7.75
C ALA A 263 4.85 -13.89 9.09
N ASP A 264 6.03 -13.76 9.65
CA ASP A 264 6.31 -14.04 11.07
C ASP A 264 6.26 -12.74 11.90
N ALA A 265 6.49 -12.84 13.21
CA ALA A 265 6.44 -11.67 14.12
C ALA A 265 7.47 -10.58 13.80
N ASN A 266 8.56 -10.93 13.13
CA ASN A 266 9.65 -10.01 12.78
C ASN A 266 9.51 -9.45 11.37
N THR A 267 8.71 -10.07 10.50
CA THR A 267 8.50 -9.64 9.13
C THR A 267 8.07 -8.17 9.09
N THR A 268 8.72 -7.39 8.24
CA THR A 268 8.26 -6.03 7.94
C THR A 268 7.37 -6.08 6.70
N LEU A 269 6.14 -5.59 6.85
CA LEU A 269 5.20 -5.42 5.77
C LEU A 269 5.24 -3.96 5.31
N ILE A 270 5.43 -3.75 4.02
CA ILE A 270 5.59 -2.41 3.43
C ILE A 270 4.39 -2.13 2.52
N PRO A 271 3.42 -1.32 2.99
CA PRO A 271 2.37 -0.81 2.12
C PRO A 271 2.90 0.17 1.09
N GLY A 272 2.22 0.31 -0.03
CA GLY A 272 2.52 1.36 -1.01
C GLY A 272 2.39 2.76 -0.41
N HIS A 273 1.44 2.93 0.50
CA HIS A 273 1.15 4.17 1.20
C HIS A 273 0.99 3.96 2.70
N GLY A 274 1.03 5.06 3.48
CA GLY A 274 0.87 5.03 4.93
C GLY A 274 2.11 4.56 5.68
N THR A 275 1.96 3.90 6.83
CA THR A 275 3.08 3.47 7.67
C THR A 275 3.53 2.04 7.38
N LEU A 276 4.81 1.76 7.60
CA LEU A 276 5.29 0.37 7.65
C LEU A 276 4.64 -0.34 8.84
N ILE A 277 4.28 -1.61 8.64
CA ILE A 277 3.55 -2.39 9.65
C ILE A 277 4.23 -3.73 9.94
N LYS A 278 3.75 -4.38 10.98
CA LYS A 278 4.10 -5.74 11.37
C LYS A 278 2.89 -6.66 11.26
N LYS A 279 3.13 -7.95 11.33
CA LYS A 279 2.06 -8.97 11.31
C LYS A 279 0.91 -8.66 12.27
N GLN A 280 1.22 -8.20 13.48
CA GLN A 280 0.21 -7.89 14.50
C GLN A 280 -0.78 -6.79 14.08
N ASP A 281 -0.39 -5.89 13.18
CA ASP A 281 -1.22 -4.79 12.71
C ASP A 281 -2.28 -5.26 11.69
N LEU A 282 -2.13 -6.46 11.14
CA LEU A 282 -3.08 -7.04 10.19
C LEU A 282 -4.40 -7.42 10.85
N GLN A 283 -4.37 -7.91 12.10
CA GLN A 283 -5.56 -8.44 12.76
C GLN A 283 -6.64 -7.38 13.01
N PRO A 284 -6.33 -6.19 13.55
CA PRO A 284 -7.31 -5.11 13.68
C PRO A 284 -7.88 -4.67 12.33
N TYR A 285 -7.05 -4.60 11.29
CA TYR A 285 -7.47 -4.23 9.94
C TYR A 285 -8.41 -5.27 9.33
N ARG A 286 -8.07 -6.55 9.49
CA ARG A 286 -8.92 -7.66 9.09
C ARG A 286 -10.26 -7.65 9.82
N ALA A 287 -10.25 -7.42 11.13
CA ALA A 287 -11.47 -7.38 11.94
C ALA A 287 -12.42 -6.27 11.45
N MET A 288 -11.88 -5.09 11.14
CA MET A 288 -12.64 -3.99 10.53
C MET A 288 -13.26 -4.41 9.19
N LEU A 289 -12.48 -5.00 8.28
CA LEU A 289 -12.99 -5.46 6.99
C LEU A 289 -14.16 -6.44 7.16
N VAL A 290 -14.00 -7.45 8.01
CA VAL A 290 -15.02 -8.47 8.28
C VAL A 290 -16.27 -7.83 8.88
N GLU A 291 -16.14 -6.99 9.90
CA GLU A 291 -17.28 -6.38 10.57
C GLU A 291 -18.07 -5.46 9.64
N VAL A 292 -17.39 -4.64 8.85
CA VAL A 292 -18.07 -3.77 7.89
C VAL A 292 -18.77 -4.58 6.81
N LEU A 293 -18.10 -5.59 6.25
CA LEU A 293 -18.70 -6.51 5.28
C LEU A 293 -19.98 -7.16 5.82
N ASP A 294 -19.93 -7.67 7.05
CA ASP A 294 -21.08 -8.37 7.67
C ASP A 294 -22.25 -7.42 7.93
N ASN A 295 -21.94 -6.21 8.41
CA ASN A 295 -22.96 -5.21 8.67
C ASN A 295 -23.63 -4.70 7.38
N VAL A 296 -22.85 -4.41 6.35
CA VAL A 296 -23.38 -4.01 5.03
C VAL A 296 -24.24 -5.13 4.44
N LYS A 297 -23.73 -6.37 4.47
CA LYS A 297 -24.49 -7.51 3.97
C LYS A 297 -25.81 -7.69 4.71
N ARG A 298 -25.81 -7.63 6.03
CA ARG A 298 -27.03 -7.74 6.85
C ARG A 298 -28.08 -6.69 6.49
N LEU A 299 -27.66 -5.42 6.33
CA LEU A 299 -28.57 -4.35 5.95
C LEU A 299 -29.11 -4.54 4.53
N ARG A 300 -28.25 -4.95 3.60
CA ARG A 300 -28.68 -5.24 2.23
C ARG A 300 -29.65 -6.41 2.16
N ASP A 301 -29.42 -7.49 2.89
CA ASP A 301 -30.32 -8.66 2.96
C ASP A 301 -31.69 -8.27 3.56
N GLN A 302 -31.75 -7.21 4.36
CA GLN A 302 -32.99 -6.58 4.86
C GLN A 302 -33.64 -5.64 3.83
N GLY A 303 -33.13 -5.54 2.61
CA GLY A 303 -33.67 -4.68 1.55
C GLY A 303 -33.30 -3.19 1.68
N LYS A 304 -32.33 -2.85 2.54
CA LYS A 304 -31.86 -1.47 2.67
C LYS A 304 -31.14 -1.00 1.41
N SER A 305 -31.45 0.21 0.97
CA SER A 305 -30.78 0.86 -0.15
C SER A 305 -29.34 1.27 0.21
N LEU A 306 -28.50 1.51 -0.79
CA LEU A 306 -27.15 2.08 -0.55
C LEU A 306 -27.22 3.37 0.29
N LYS A 307 -28.19 4.24 0.02
CA LYS A 307 -28.40 5.46 0.80
C LYS A 307 -28.65 5.17 2.29
N ASP A 308 -29.44 4.15 2.60
CA ASP A 308 -29.74 3.77 3.99
C ASP A 308 -28.49 3.18 4.66
N VAL A 309 -27.68 2.41 3.91
CA VAL A 309 -26.44 1.80 4.43
C VAL A 309 -25.37 2.85 4.68
N LEU A 310 -25.22 3.83 3.80
CA LEU A 310 -24.34 4.98 4.01
C LEU A 310 -24.76 5.80 5.26
N ALA A 311 -26.06 6.02 5.43
CA ALA A 311 -26.59 6.73 6.60
C ALA A 311 -26.41 5.97 7.92
N ALA A 312 -26.20 4.66 7.89
CA ALA A 312 -25.96 3.83 9.09
C ALA A 312 -24.58 4.04 9.72
N ASN A 313 -23.68 4.79 9.07
CA ASN A 313 -22.33 5.15 9.56
C ASN A 313 -21.54 3.97 10.15
N LEU A 314 -21.45 2.89 9.40
CA LEU A 314 -20.86 1.61 9.84
C LEU A 314 -19.33 1.69 10.11
N THR A 315 -18.68 2.75 9.65
CA THR A 315 -17.26 3.00 9.88
C THR A 315 -16.95 3.71 11.19
N ALA A 316 -17.95 4.27 11.87
CA ALA A 316 -17.78 5.10 13.07
C ALA A 316 -16.86 4.51 14.17
N PRO A 317 -16.87 3.18 14.46
CA PRO A 317 -15.97 2.61 15.43
C PRO A 317 -14.48 2.75 15.06
N TYR A 318 -14.18 2.88 13.79
CA TYR A 318 -12.82 2.87 13.22
C TYR A 318 -12.28 4.24 12.83
N ASP A 319 -13.13 5.26 12.79
CA ASP A 319 -12.78 6.61 12.34
C ASP A 319 -11.59 7.23 13.11
N LYS A 320 -11.42 6.86 14.39
CA LYS A 320 -10.33 7.37 15.22
C LYS A 320 -8.99 6.68 15.00
N THR A 321 -9.02 5.47 14.43
CA THR A 321 -7.83 4.63 14.20
C THR A 321 -7.37 4.68 12.75
N THR A 322 -8.16 5.28 11.86
CA THR A 322 -7.86 5.39 10.43
C THR A 322 -7.41 6.81 10.13
N LEU A 323 -6.18 6.96 9.64
CA LEU A 323 -5.67 8.25 9.18
C LEU A 323 -6.46 8.69 7.93
N GLY A 324 -6.90 9.95 7.88
CA GLY A 324 -7.61 10.49 6.73
C GLY A 324 -8.98 9.85 6.50
N ASP A 325 -9.80 9.78 7.52
CA ASP A 325 -11.18 9.30 7.52
C ASP A 325 -12.18 10.24 6.85
N THR A 326 -11.87 10.72 5.65
CA THR A 326 -12.78 11.62 4.94
C THR A 326 -14.10 10.93 4.65
N GLN A 327 -15.18 11.70 4.61
CA GLN A 327 -16.49 11.18 4.22
C GLN A 327 -16.43 10.49 2.86
N GLN A 328 -15.66 11.05 1.92
CA GLN A 328 -15.46 10.44 0.61
C GLN A 328 -14.81 9.04 0.69
N SER A 329 -13.80 8.83 1.55
CA SER A 329 -13.16 7.54 1.75
C SER A 329 -14.14 6.52 2.36
N LYS A 330 -14.95 6.94 3.33
CA LYS A 330 -15.99 6.12 3.95
C LYS A 330 -17.06 5.70 2.94
N ASP A 331 -17.61 6.68 2.22
CA ASP A 331 -18.68 6.44 1.26
C ASP A 331 -18.22 5.53 0.12
N ARG A 332 -16.98 5.71 -0.36
CA ARG A 332 -16.37 4.84 -1.36
C ARG A 332 -16.30 3.41 -0.83
N PHE A 333 -15.67 3.19 0.33
CA PHE A 333 -15.49 1.85 0.91
C PHE A 333 -16.84 1.15 1.13
N ILE A 334 -17.83 1.84 1.72
CA ILE A 334 -19.16 1.27 1.93
C ILE A 334 -19.85 0.95 0.60
N THR A 335 -19.68 1.79 -0.42
CA THR A 335 -20.25 1.56 -1.75
C THR A 335 -19.64 0.33 -2.41
N GLU A 336 -18.30 0.20 -2.39
CA GLU A 336 -17.58 -0.97 -2.90
C GLU A 336 -18.07 -2.25 -2.22
N VAL A 337 -18.17 -2.23 -0.89
CA VAL A 337 -18.70 -3.37 -0.12
C VAL A 337 -20.16 -3.65 -0.50
N TYR A 338 -21.02 -2.63 -0.58
CA TYR A 338 -22.43 -2.80 -0.91
C TYR A 338 -22.65 -3.42 -2.29
N ASP A 339 -21.85 -3.03 -3.28
CA ASP A 339 -21.96 -3.58 -4.63
C ASP A 339 -21.50 -5.04 -4.70
N GLU A 340 -20.52 -5.41 -3.89
CA GLU A 340 -19.92 -6.74 -3.93
C GLU A 340 -20.65 -7.78 -3.06
N VAL A 341 -21.18 -7.39 -1.88
CA VAL A 341 -21.74 -8.36 -0.92
C VAL A 341 -22.95 -9.14 -1.43
N LYS A 342 -23.61 -8.71 -2.50
CA LYS A 342 -24.67 -9.49 -3.16
C LYS A 342 -24.18 -10.88 -3.63
N ASN A 343 -22.89 -10.99 -3.89
CA ASN A 343 -22.25 -12.19 -4.41
C ASN A 343 -21.65 -13.07 -3.30
N PHE A 344 -21.72 -12.62 -2.02
CA PHE A 344 -21.21 -13.40 -0.90
C PHE A 344 -22.26 -14.41 -0.41
N PRO A 345 -21.83 -15.62 -0.06
CA PRO A 345 -22.72 -16.60 0.55
C PRO A 345 -23.22 -16.10 1.91
N PRO A 346 -24.40 -16.56 2.36
CA PRO A 346 -24.90 -16.25 3.68
C PRO A 346 -23.94 -16.75 4.77
N ILE A 347 -23.92 -16.02 5.89
CA ILE A 347 -23.21 -16.45 7.10
C ILE A 347 -24.06 -17.56 7.75
N VAL A 348 -23.53 -18.77 7.79
CA VAL A 348 -24.17 -19.89 8.47
C VAL A 348 -23.35 -20.21 9.72
N ASP A 349 -23.97 -20.17 10.90
CA ASP A 349 -23.37 -20.49 12.19
C ASP A 349 -22.05 -19.74 12.51
N GLY A 350 -21.98 -18.45 12.15
CA GLY A 350 -20.81 -17.62 12.41
C GLY A 350 -19.57 -17.98 11.59
N LYS A 351 -19.68 -18.92 10.66
CA LYS A 351 -18.63 -19.26 9.70
C LYS A 351 -19.04 -18.83 8.31
N ARG A 352 -18.21 -17.99 7.68
CA ARG A 352 -18.35 -17.74 6.24
C ARG A 352 -17.90 -18.97 5.47
N THR A 353 -18.81 -19.55 4.71
CA THR A 353 -18.44 -20.41 3.59
C THR A 353 -18.20 -19.50 2.39
N MET A 354 -16.94 -19.24 2.07
CA MET A 354 -16.60 -18.56 0.81
C MET A 354 -17.09 -19.46 -0.34
N PRO A 355 -17.68 -18.91 -1.42
CA PRO A 355 -17.95 -19.72 -2.57
C PRO A 355 -16.63 -20.35 -3.00
N SER A 356 -16.59 -21.68 -3.11
CA SER A 356 -15.59 -22.30 -3.96
C SER A 356 -15.68 -21.58 -5.30
N ASP A 357 -14.56 -21.01 -5.73
CA ASP A 357 -14.43 -20.25 -6.96
C ASP A 357 -15.30 -20.89 -8.05
N PRO A 358 -16.25 -20.20 -8.68
CA PRO A 358 -16.80 -20.68 -9.91
C PRO A 358 -15.66 -20.59 -10.93
N ALA A 359 -14.82 -21.64 -10.93
CA ALA A 359 -13.87 -21.85 -12.00
C ALA A 359 -14.66 -21.83 -13.30
N ARG A 360 -14.37 -20.88 -14.13
CA ARG A 360 -14.35 -20.97 -15.61
C ARG A 360 -14.83 -19.73 -16.28
#